data_def0b3b4a940b2cd854176f28a981950
#
_entry.id   def0b3b4a940b2cd854176f28a981950
#
_cell.length_a   1.000
_cell.length_b   1.000
_cell.length_c   1.000
_cell.angle_alpha   90.00
_cell.angle_beta   90.00
_cell.angle_gamma   90.00
#
_symmetry.space_group_name_H-M   'P 1'
#
loop_
_entity.id
_entity.type
_entity.pdbx_description
1 polymer ?
#
loop_
_entity_poly.entity_id
_entity_poly.type
_entity_poly.pdbx_seq_one_letter_code
_entity_poly.pdbx_strand_id
1 'polypeptide(L)'
;MQVFRAAGAMRSTALWAFLAALPQLLSCTAYAADAAGSGKGSNLSVIYGALLALSFLLFVGYCFLVKKKTVWFLLLYISVFVVNGGYLALSLAKNLDSALLANQFSYFGAAMLPLAMLMIIVETCRIPHPGWLPVIFALISLGAFLLAASGGYSTLYYKEVSIVMVDGVCHLNKVYGPLHFLYAVYLFSYFGMMIAAIVYAAVRKMVVSCKYVVFLASAVFGNLAGWFVEQLVYVNFEFLSVSYIASELILLSVHSMLQDYGILTAAAAQAASCEEGEEGAGHALPPDVEELFSVFSHKASALTAAERSILQYYAEGYEIGQVAEAAFISIHTVRKHNANMYQKLGVGSRDELMLYLDLFRRCGRLHEILQPPREECGAGQK
;
A
#
# COMPACT_ATOMS: atom_id res chain seq x y z
N MET A 1 14.21 -7.35 -26.14
CA MET A 1 12.80 -6.97 -26.29
C MET A 1 11.82 -7.95 -25.61
N GLN A 2 12.07 -9.25 -25.56
CA GLN A 2 11.24 -10.22 -24.81
C GLN A 2 11.40 -10.14 -23.27
N VAL A 3 12.53 -9.74 -22.76
CA VAL A 3 12.82 -9.66 -21.30
C VAL A 3 12.04 -8.52 -20.62
N PHE A 4 11.74 -7.44 -21.34
CA PHE A 4 10.97 -6.31 -20.80
C PHE A 4 9.45 -6.52 -20.82
N ARG A 5 8.91 -7.33 -21.74
CA ARG A 5 7.50 -7.72 -21.75
C ARG A 5 7.10 -8.58 -20.53
N ALA A 6 8.02 -9.39 -20.05
CA ALA A 6 7.80 -10.19 -18.84
C ALA A 6 7.77 -9.35 -17.54
N ALA A 7 8.42 -8.20 -17.49
CA ALA A 7 8.59 -7.44 -16.26
C ALA A 7 7.33 -6.69 -15.80
N GLY A 8 6.46 -6.22 -16.70
CA GLY A 8 5.24 -5.46 -16.33
C GLY A 8 4.10 -6.35 -15.89
N ALA A 9 3.80 -7.40 -16.67
CA ALA A 9 2.81 -8.43 -16.29
C ALA A 9 3.29 -9.20 -15.04
N MET A 10 4.62 -9.44 -14.92
CA MET A 10 5.22 -10.06 -13.74
C MET A 10 5.11 -9.21 -12.48
N ARG A 11 5.04 -7.86 -12.58
CA ARG A 11 4.92 -6.96 -11.40
C ARG A 11 3.54 -7.01 -10.77
N SER A 12 2.48 -6.91 -11.57
CA SER A 12 1.10 -7.03 -11.07
C SER A 12 0.82 -8.44 -10.57
N THR A 13 1.20 -9.47 -11.34
CA THR A 13 1.03 -10.87 -10.94
C THR A 13 1.94 -11.27 -9.78
N ALA A 14 3.17 -10.73 -9.69
CA ALA A 14 4.05 -10.98 -8.55
C ALA A 14 3.52 -10.35 -7.25
N LEU A 15 2.95 -9.14 -7.31
CA LEU A 15 2.32 -8.51 -6.15
C LEU A 15 1.08 -9.30 -5.70
N TRP A 16 0.23 -9.73 -6.63
CA TRP A 16 -0.94 -10.55 -6.31
C TRP A 16 -0.57 -11.98 -5.88
N ALA A 17 0.43 -12.60 -6.49
CA ALA A 17 0.96 -13.89 -6.06
C ALA A 17 1.59 -13.79 -4.65
N PHE A 18 2.26 -12.68 -4.36
CA PHE A 18 2.83 -12.40 -3.05
C PHE A 18 1.74 -12.17 -1.99
N LEU A 19 0.69 -11.39 -2.30
CA LEU A 19 -0.48 -11.21 -1.44
C LEU A 19 -1.25 -12.52 -1.22
N ALA A 20 -1.34 -13.38 -2.23
CA ALA A 20 -1.96 -14.70 -2.12
C ALA A 20 -1.09 -15.70 -1.33
N ALA A 21 0.23 -15.53 -1.33
CA ALA A 21 1.15 -16.36 -0.54
C ALA A 21 1.21 -15.95 0.94
N LEU A 22 0.76 -14.73 1.30
CA LEU A 22 0.78 -14.22 2.67
C LEU A 22 -0.01 -15.11 3.66
N PRO A 23 -1.25 -15.55 3.37
CA PRO A 23 -1.98 -16.50 4.23
C PRO A 23 -1.30 -17.85 4.33
N GLN A 24 -0.61 -18.31 3.28
CA GLN A 24 0.12 -19.57 3.26
C GLN A 24 1.41 -19.49 4.07
N LEU A 25 2.12 -18.38 4.05
CA LEU A 25 3.27 -18.11 4.92
C LEU A 25 2.85 -18.05 6.39
N LEU A 26 1.76 -17.37 6.71
CA LEU A 26 1.19 -17.32 8.05
C LEU A 26 0.71 -18.70 8.52
N SER A 27 0.12 -19.51 7.65
CA SER A 27 -0.29 -20.89 7.98
C SER A 27 0.91 -21.84 8.08
N CYS A 28 1.95 -21.67 7.27
CA CYS A 28 3.20 -22.43 7.38
C CYS A 28 3.95 -22.15 8.70
N THR A 29 3.95 -20.87 9.15
CA THR A 29 4.55 -20.54 10.45
C THR A 29 3.75 -21.11 11.63
N ALA A 30 2.42 -21.10 11.52
CA ALA A 30 1.55 -21.77 12.50
C ALA A 30 1.77 -23.30 12.51
N TYR A 31 1.92 -23.92 11.34
CA TYR A 31 2.20 -25.35 11.22
C TYR A 31 3.62 -25.75 11.68
N ALA A 32 4.63 -24.90 11.41
CA ALA A 32 5.98 -25.08 11.91
C ALA A 32 6.05 -24.94 13.44
N ALA A 33 5.21 -24.07 14.00
CA ALA A 33 5.04 -23.91 15.44
C ALA A 33 4.41 -25.14 16.09
N ASP A 34 3.43 -25.77 15.46
CA ASP A 34 2.80 -27.03 15.91
C ASP A 34 3.75 -28.23 15.76
N ALA A 35 4.53 -28.29 14.68
CA ALA A 35 5.47 -29.38 14.42
C ALA A 35 6.72 -29.37 15.33
N ALA A 36 7.07 -28.22 15.90
CA ALA A 36 8.22 -28.08 16.80
C ALA A 36 8.01 -28.70 18.22
N GLY A 37 6.79 -29.14 18.54
CA GLY A 37 6.50 -30.11 19.65
C GLY A 37 7.01 -29.76 21.06
N SER A 38 7.52 -28.56 21.31
CA SER A 38 8.08 -28.16 22.59
C SER A 38 7.64 -26.75 22.99
N GLY A 39 6.92 -26.66 24.06
CA GLY A 39 6.69 -25.44 24.87
C GLY A 39 6.18 -24.18 24.13
N LYS A 40 5.05 -23.63 24.56
CA LYS A 40 4.40 -22.42 24.03
C LYS A 40 5.35 -21.23 23.76
N GLY A 41 6.49 -21.14 24.45
CA GLY A 41 7.45 -20.06 24.31
C GLY A 41 8.27 -20.09 23.02
N SER A 42 8.56 -21.28 22.49
CA SER A 42 9.25 -21.45 21.19
C SER A 42 8.43 -20.87 20.03
N ASN A 43 7.10 -20.93 20.10
CA ASN A 43 6.20 -20.53 19.04
C ASN A 43 6.19 -19.00 18.83
N LEU A 44 6.28 -18.20 19.92
CA LEU A 44 6.21 -16.74 19.82
C LEU A 44 7.47 -16.13 19.16
N SER A 45 8.66 -16.62 19.51
CA SER A 45 9.90 -16.18 18.86
C SER A 45 9.94 -16.58 17.38
N VAL A 46 9.37 -17.74 17.01
CA VAL A 46 9.23 -18.18 15.61
C VAL A 46 8.29 -17.22 14.84
N ILE A 47 7.19 -16.81 15.45
CA ILE A 47 6.26 -15.84 14.83
C ILE A 47 6.98 -14.50 14.58
N TYR A 48 7.69 -13.94 15.56
CA TYR A 48 8.46 -12.70 15.36
C TYR A 48 9.56 -12.86 14.31
N GLY A 49 10.22 -14.02 14.26
CA GLY A 49 11.18 -14.32 13.20
C GLY A 49 10.56 -14.35 11.80
N ALA A 50 9.37 -14.91 11.68
CA ALA A 50 8.62 -14.90 10.42
C ALA A 50 8.17 -13.50 10.00
N LEU A 51 7.68 -12.68 10.94
CA LEU A 51 7.30 -11.29 10.69
C LEU A 51 8.51 -10.43 10.28
N LEU A 52 9.67 -10.66 10.91
CA LEU A 52 10.92 -10.01 10.52
C LEU A 52 11.33 -10.39 9.10
N ALA A 53 11.29 -11.69 8.76
CA ALA A 53 11.61 -12.17 7.41
C ALA A 53 10.64 -11.59 6.37
N LEU A 54 9.35 -11.52 6.70
CA LEU A 54 8.33 -10.95 5.83
C LEU A 54 8.57 -9.45 5.59
N SER A 55 8.84 -8.66 6.63
CA SER A 55 9.13 -7.24 6.49
C SER A 55 10.41 -6.99 5.68
N PHE A 56 11.43 -7.85 5.83
CA PHE A 56 12.62 -7.81 4.97
C PHE A 56 12.31 -8.10 3.51
N LEU A 57 11.52 -9.14 3.22
CA LEU A 57 11.10 -9.49 1.86
C LEU A 57 10.27 -8.36 1.22
N LEU A 58 9.40 -7.71 1.98
CA LEU A 58 8.63 -6.54 1.52
C LEU A 58 9.56 -5.36 1.18
N PHE A 59 10.53 -5.08 2.04
CA PHE A 59 11.53 -4.05 1.77
C PHE A 59 12.33 -4.33 0.49
N VAL A 60 12.83 -5.56 0.34
CA VAL A 60 13.54 -6.00 -0.88
C VAL A 60 12.62 -5.91 -2.10
N GLY A 61 11.40 -6.40 -1.98
CA GLY A 61 10.39 -6.31 -3.03
C GLY A 61 10.14 -4.86 -3.47
N TYR A 62 9.97 -3.93 -2.52
CA TYR A 62 9.85 -2.51 -2.81
C TYR A 62 11.07 -1.98 -3.58
N CYS A 63 12.29 -2.35 -3.14
CA CYS A 63 13.52 -1.90 -3.78
C CYS A 63 13.66 -2.37 -5.24
N PHE A 64 13.14 -3.54 -5.58
CA PHE A 64 13.26 -4.10 -6.94
C PHE A 64 12.04 -3.83 -7.83
N LEU A 65 10.82 -3.81 -7.26
CA LEU A 65 9.59 -3.72 -8.04
C LEU A 65 9.16 -2.27 -8.32
N VAL A 66 9.44 -1.34 -7.40
CA VAL A 66 8.99 0.05 -7.54
C VAL A 66 10.01 0.89 -8.31
N LYS A 67 9.59 1.45 -9.45
CA LYS A 67 10.45 2.28 -10.32
C LYS A 67 10.80 3.63 -9.66
N LYS A 68 9.80 4.34 -9.15
CA LYS A 68 9.98 5.66 -8.50
C LYS A 68 9.90 5.48 -6.99
N LYS A 69 11.06 5.39 -6.35
CA LYS A 69 11.19 5.23 -4.91
C LYS A 69 11.05 6.58 -4.22
N THR A 70 10.33 6.60 -3.10
CA THR A 70 10.26 7.77 -2.22
C THR A 70 10.95 7.46 -0.89
N VAL A 71 11.55 8.48 -0.30
CA VAL A 71 12.27 8.36 0.98
C VAL A 71 11.34 7.88 2.10
N TRP A 72 10.07 8.29 2.05
CA TRP A 72 9.11 7.95 3.09
C TRP A 72 8.72 6.47 3.11
N PHE A 73 8.61 5.83 1.93
CA PHE A 73 8.43 4.38 1.87
C PHE A 73 9.68 3.62 2.35
N LEU A 74 10.88 4.09 2.01
CA LEU A 74 12.11 3.49 2.56
C LEU A 74 12.13 3.59 4.08
N LEU A 75 11.78 4.77 4.62
CA LEU A 75 11.68 4.98 6.07
C LEU A 75 10.62 4.05 6.69
N LEU A 76 9.44 3.89 6.05
CA LEU A 76 8.38 2.99 6.51
C LEU A 76 8.90 1.55 6.62
N TYR A 77 9.46 0.99 5.54
CA TYR A 77 9.95 -0.39 5.51
C TYR A 77 11.09 -0.64 6.51
N ILE A 78 12.05 0.29 6.59
CA ILE A 78 13.14 0.22 7.58
C ILE A 78 12.56 0.27 8.99
N SER A 79 11.58 1.13 9.26
CA SER A 79 10.95 1.26 10.58
C SER A 79 10.25 -0.03 11.00
N VAL A 80 9.46 -0.64 10.13
CA VAL A 80 8.76 -1.90 10.42
C VAL A 80 9.75 -3.05 10.60
N PHE A 81 10.79 -3.13 9.77
CA PHE A 81 11.86 -4.12 9.93
C PHE A 81 12.55 -3.99 11.29
N VAL A 82 12.88 -2.76 11.71
CA VAL A 82 13.53 -2.48 13.00
C VAL A 82 12.60 -2.82 14.17
N VAL A 83 11.31 -2.50 14.09
CA VAL A 83 10.31 -2.87 15.12
C VAL A 83 10.25 -4.39 15.29
N ASN A 84 10.06 -5.13 14.20
CA ASN A 84 9.97 -6.58 14.23
C ASN A 84 11.28 -7.23 14.71
N GLY A 85 12.43 -6.67 14.32
CA GLY A 85 13.74 -7.07 14.82
C GLY A 85 13.90 -6.85 16.33
N GLY A 86 13.39 -5.72 16.83
CA GLY A 86 13.37 -5.42 18.26
C GLY A 86 12.49 -6.38 19.06
N TYR A 87 11.29 -6.72 18.56
CA TYR A 87 10.42 -7.70 19.21
C TYR A 87 11.02 -9.11 19.21
N LEU A 88 11.65 -9.54 18.12
CA LEU A 88 12.38 -10.79 18.08
C LEU A 88 13.54 -10.78 19.09
N ALA A 89 14.35 -9.72 19.10
CA ALA A 89 15.48 -9.60 20.02
C ALA A 89 15.02 -9.59 21.50
N LEU A 90 13.88 -8.91 21.80
CA LEU A 90 13.28 -8.91 23.12
C LEU A 90 12.83 -10.32 23.53
N SER A 91 12.18 -11.06 22.64
CA SER A 91 11.71 -12.42 22.91
C SER A 91 12.86 -13.39 23.26
N LEU A 92 14.06 -13.13 22.73
CA LEU A 92 15.27 -13.94 22.91
C LEU A 92 16.21 -13.41 24.01
N ALA A 93 15.90 -12.26 24.62
CA ALA A 93 16.74 -11.64 25.64
C ALA A 93 16.82 -12.51 26.90
N LYS A 94 18.02 -12.55 27.51
CA LYS A 94 18.31 -13.35 28.70
C LYS A 94 18.58 -12.53 29.97
N ASN A 95 18.80 -11.24 29.80
CA ASN A 95 19.07 -10.31 30.89
C ASN A 95 18.37 -8.96 30.63
N LEU A 96 18.28 -8.13 31.68
CA LEU A 96 17.59 -6.85 31.63
C LEU A 96 18.21 -5.91 30.60
N ASP A 97 19.54 -5.84 30.51
CA ASP A 97 20.22 -4.91 29.60
C ASP A 97 19.93 -5.24 28.14
N SER A 98 20.00 -6.53 27.78
CA SER A 98 19.64 -6.97 26.43
C SER A 98 18.16 -6.75 26.09
N ALA A 99 17.27 -6.94 27.08
CA ALA A 99 15.84 -6.67 26.91
C ALA A 99 15.56 -5.17 26.74
N LEU A 100 16.22 -4.30 27.50
CA LEU A 100 16.12 -2.84 27.37
C LEU A 100 16.63 -2.37 26.01
N LEU A 101 17.78 -2.88 25.57
CA LEU A 101 18.33 -2.55 24.25
C LEU A 101 17.37 -2.98 23.12
N ALA A 102 16.84 -4.20 23.17
CA ALA A 102 15.85 -4.69 22.22
C ALA A 102 14.58 -3.82 22.20
N ASN A 103 14.10 -3.42 23.37
CA ASN A 103 12.96 -2.53 23.52
C ASN A 103 13.23 -1.13 22.93
N GLN A 104 14.47 -0.60 23.08
CA GLN A 104 14.86 0.66 22.43
C GLN A 104 14.84 0.56 20.91
N PHE A 105 15.31 -0.55 20.32
CA PHE A 105 15.21 -0.79 18.89
C PHE A 105 13.75 -0.81 18.43
N SER A 106 12.86 -1.48 19.16
CA SER A 106 11.42 -1.46 18.85
C SER A 106 10.85 -0.04 18.89
N TYR A 107 11.19 0.76 19.92
CA TYR A 107 10.71 2.15 20.02
C TYR A 107 11.29 3.06 18.93
N PHE A 108 12.54 2.83 18.50
CA PHE A 108 13.09 3.59 17.38
C PHE A 108 12.26 3.44 16.12
N GLY A 109 12.00 2.21 15.72
CA GLY A 109 11.15 1.95 14.56
C GLY A 109 9.71 2.46 14.77
N ALA A 110 9.11 2.17 15.94
CA ALA A 110 7.75 2.58 16.26
C ALA A 110 7.56 4.11 16.31
N ALA A 111 8.60 4.88 16.67
CA ALA A 111 8.56 6.33 16.65
C ALA A 111 8.77 6.93 15.24
N MET A 112 9.47 6.26 14.33
CA MET A 112 9.64 6.75 12.96
C MET A 112 8.46 6.39 12.04
N LEU A 113 7.69 5.37 12.40
CA LEU A 113 6.62 4.82 11.57
C LEU A 113 5.45 5.81 11.36
N PRO A 114 4.88 6.48 12.39
CA PRO A 114 3.83 7.47 12.20
C PRO A 114 4.26 8.64 11.31
N LEU A 115 5.52 9.07 11.41
CA LEU A 115 6.11 10.09 10.54
C LEU A 115 6.08 9.62 9.08
N ALA A 116 6.60 8.43 8.81
CA ALA A 116 6.63 7.87 7.47
C ALA A 116 5.21 7.75 6.87
N MET A 117 4.25 7.22 7.64
CA MET A 117 2.86 7.09 7.22
C MET A 117 2.21 8.45 6.92
N LEU A 118 2.40 9.44 7.80
CA LEU A 118 1.86 10.80 7.59
C LEU A 118 2.40 11.40 6.30
N MET A 119 3.71 11.32 6.07
CA MET A 119 4.32 11.91 4.88
C MET A 119 3.93 11.17 3.60
N ILE A 120 3.77 9.85 3.64
CA ILE A 120 3.22 9.07 2.51
C ILE A 120 1.81 9.54 2.18
N ILE A 121 0.95 9.76 3.18
CA ILE A 121 -0.42 10.24 2.98
C ILE A 121 -0.41 11.65 2.38
N VAL A 122 0.41 12.57 2.91
CA VAL A 122 0.55 13.94 2.43
C VAL A 122 1.01 13.98 0.97
N GLU A 123 2.04 13.21 0.60
CA GLU A 123 2.52 13.11 -0.79
C GLU A 123 1.50 12.44 -1.70
N THR A 124 0.90 11.34 -1.26
CA THR A 124 -0.12 10.59 -2.01
C THR A 124 -1.35 11.46 -2.30
N CYS A 125 -1.77 12.25 -1.34
CA CYS A 125 -2.88 13.20 -1.47
C CYS A 125 -2.47 14.52 -2.16
N ARG A 126 -1.21 14.67 -2.57
CA ARG A 126 -0.66 15.90 -3.20
C ARG A 126 -0.92 17.16 -2.38
N ILE A 127 -0.88 17.06 -1.04
CA ILE A 127 -1.08 18.19 -0.15
C ILE A 127 0.18 19.07 -0.19
N PRO A 128 0.08 20.36 -0.61
CA PRO A 128 1.23 21.24 -0.63
C PRO A 128 1.72 21.51 0.79
N HIS A 129 3.01 21.37 1.03
CA HIS A 129 3.64 21.62 2.31
C HIS A 129 5.01 22.29 2.14
N PRO A 130 5.44 23.11 3.08
CA PRO A 130 6.78 23.72 3.04
C PRO A 130 7.84 22.65 3.35
N GLY A 131 9.01 22.77 2.74
CA GLY A 131 10.09 21.78 2.85
C GLY A 131 10.66 21.56 4.26
N TRP A 132 10.44 22.52 5.18
CA TRP A 132 10.88 22.40 6.59
C TRP A 132 9.91 21.54 7.45
N LEU A 133 8.65 21.36 7.02
CA LEU A 133 7.63 20.65 7.80
C LEU A 133 8.03 19.19 8.13
N PRO A 134 8.52 18.38 7.18
CA PRO A 134 9.00 17.03 7.48
C PRO A 134 10.14 16.99 8.51
N VAL A 135 11.01 18.02 8.52
CA VAL A 135 12.12 18.12 9.47
C VAL A 135 11.59 18.33 10.89
N ILE A 136 10.59 19.20 11.08
CA ILE A 136 9.96 19.40 12.39
C ILE A 136 9.31 18.09 12.88
N PHE A 137 8.56 17.42 12.02
CA PHE A 137 7.96 16.13 12.37
C PHE A 137 9.02 15.08 12.71
N ALA A 138 10.14 15.03 11.99
CA ALA A 138 11.25 14.14 12.32
C ALA A 138 11.87 14.46 13.69
N LEU A 139 12.02 15.74 14.02
CA LEU A 139 12.52 16.15 15.35
C LEU A 139 11.56 15.78 16.47
N ILE A 140 10.25 15.91 16.26
CA ILE A 140 9.22 15.49 17.22
C ILE A 140 9.28 13.96 17.41
N SER A 141 9.39 13.19 16.32
CA SER A 141 9.51 11.73 16.37
C SER A 141 10.79 11.28 17.07
N LEU A 142 11.91 11.97 16.83
CA LEU A 142 13.16 11.73 17.53
C LEU A 142 13.04 12.04 19.02
N GLY A 143 12.38 13.13 19.39
CA GLY A 143 12.10 13.48 20.79
C GLY A 143 11.25 12.41 21.49
N ALA A 144 10.18 11.92 20.83
CA ALA A 144 9.35 10.84 21.35
C ALA A 144 10.15 9.53 21.51
N PHE A 145 11.03 9.21 20.56
CA PHE A 145 11.95 8.08 20.68
C PHE A 145 12.90 8.23 21.88
N LEU A 146 13.58 9.37 22.01
CA LEU A 146 14.52 9.62 23.11
C LEU A 146 13.84 9.53 24.48
N LEU A 147 12.60 10.02 24.59
CA LEU A 147 11.78 9.87 25.79
C LEU A 147 11.53 8.39 26.09
N ALA A 148 11.06 7.60 25.11
CA ALA A 148 10.79 6.18 25.29
C ALA A 148 12.08 5.36 25.58
N ALA A 149 13.20 5.71 24.90
CA ALA A 149 14.49 5.08 25.08
C ALA A 149 15.12 5.36 26.48
N SER A 150 14.68 6.42 27.16
CA SER A 150 15.10 6.70 28.55
C SER A 150 14.55 5.70 29.57
N GLY A 151 13.58 4.86 29.17
CA GLY A 151 12.98 3.85 30.02
C GLY A 151 14.02 2.80 30.48
N GLY A 152 14.08 2.56 31.79
CA GLY A 152 15.07 1.70 32.43
C GLY A 152 16.36 2.43 32.87
N TYR A 153 16.63 3.64 32.35
CA TYR A 153 17.76 4.49 32.77
C TYR A 153 17.28 5.70 33.59
N SER A 154 16.04 6.11 33.44
CA SER A 154 15.40 7.16 34.24
C SER A 154 14.02 6.73 34.67
N THR A 155 13.52 7.29 35.79
CA THR A 155 12.19 7.03 36.32
C THR A 155 11.08 7.84 35.62
N LEU A 156 11.45 8.63 34.60
CA LEU A 156 10.52 9.53 33.90
C LEU A 156 9.56 8.75 33.00
N TYR A 157 10.06 7.81 32.21
CA TYR A 157 9.25 7.02 31.25
C TYR A 157 8.77 5.70 31.84
N TYR A 158 9.68 4.92 32.49
CA TYR A 158 9.36 3.77 33.34
C TYR A 158 9.80 4.07 34.77
N LYS A 159 8.88 3.91 35.73
CA LYS A 159 9.21 4.02 37.15
C LYS A 159 10.06 2.81 37.61
N GLU A 160 9.65 1.63 37.17
CA GLU A 160 10.33 0.37 37.44
C GLU A 160 10.23 -0.51 36.18
N VAL A 161 11.24 -1.32 35.94
CA VAL A 161 11.25 -2.29 34.83
C VAL A 161 11.97 -3.54 35.28
N SER A 162 11.39 -4.69 35.00
CA SER A 162 11.97 -6.00 35.27
C SER A 162 11.69 -6.96 34.12
N ILE A 163 12.47 -8.02 34.02
CA ILE A 163 12.23 -9.10 33.06
C ILE A 163 11.37 -10.19 33.70
N VAL A 164 10.44 -10.74 32.94
CA VAL A 164 9.66 -11.89 33.29
C VAL A 164 9.74 -12.92 32.16
N MET A 165 10.08 -14.15 32.49
CA MET A 165 10.10 -15.25 31.52
C MET A 165 8.75 -15.95 31.54
N VAL A 166 8.01 -15.86 30.46
CA VAL A 166 6.73 -16.55 30.30
C VAL A 166 6.89 -17.58 29.18
N ASP A 167 6.70 -18.84 29.50
CA ASP A 167 6.85 -19.94 28.54
C ASP A 167 8.19 -19.93 27.75
N GLY A 168 9.27 -19.48 28.39
CA GLY A 168 10.61 -19.39 27.77
C GLY A 168 10.85 -18.16 26.90
N VAL A 169 9.90 -17.22 26.84
CA VAL A 169 10.02 -15.93 26.15
C VAL A 169 10.22 -14.81 27.15
N CYS A 170 11.14 -13.90 26.85
CA CYS A 170 11.40 -12.74 27.68
C CYS A 170 10.35 -11.65 27.44
N HIS A 171 9.73 -11.17 28.49
CA HIS A 171 8.84 -10.03 28.50
C HIS A 171 9.35 -8.98 29.49
N LEU A 172 9.15 -7.70 29.15
CA LEU A 172 9.39 -6.59 30.06
C LEU A 172 8.13 -6.31 30.88
N ASN A 173 8.20 -6.49 32.19
CA ASN A 173 7.20 -5.99 33.12
C ASN A 173 7.55 -4.52 33.42
N LYS A 174 6.66 -3.60 33.02
CA LYS A 174 6.89 -2.16 33.00
C LYS A 174 5.91 -1.46 33.95
N VAL A 175 6.42 -0.74 34.92
CA VAL A 175 5.61 0.23 35.69
C VAL A 175 5.84 1.59 35.08
N TYR A 176 4.78 2.19 34.55
CA TYR A 176 4.91 3.44 33.79
C TYR A 176 5.20 4.65 34.68
N GLY A 177 6.07 5.52 34.20
CA GLY A 177 6.46 6.77 34.83
C GLY A 177 5.54 7.95 34.45
N PRO A 178 5.80 9.13 35.04
CA PRO A 178 4.93 10.30 34.89
C PRO A 178 4.89 10.87 33.46
N LEU A 179 5.92 10.65 32.64
CA LEU A 179 5.97 11.15 31.27
C LEU A 179 5.57 10.12 30.20
N HIS A 180 5.19 8.90 30.61
CA HIS A 180 4.79 7.85 29.66
C HIS A 180 3.62 8.30 28.77
N PHE A 181 2.66 9.07 29.30
CA PHE A 181 1.50 9.55 28.55
C PHE A 181 1.89 10.43 27.33
N LEU A 182 3.04 11.10 27.36
CA LEU A 182 3.51 11.94 26.24
C LEU A 182 3.71 11.13 24.96
N TYR A 183 4.11 9.86 25.08
CA TYR A 183 4.22 9.00 23.91
C TYR A 183 2.84 8.69 23.30
N ALA A 184 1.82 8.49 24.13
CA ALA A 184 0.45 8.34 23.65
C ALA A 184 -0.06 9.65 23.00
N VAL A 185 0.21 10.82 23.58
CA VAL A 185 -0.12 12.13 22.98
C VAL A 185 0.56 12.27 21.62
N TYR A 186 1.82 11.89 21.51
CA TYR A 186 2.56 11.85 20.24
C TYR A 186 1.85 10.99 19.20
N LEU A 187 1.51 9.74 19.51
CA LEU A 187 0.83 8.82 18.60
C LEU A 187 -0.55 9.37 18.15
N PHE A 188 -1.38 9.79 19.10
CA PHE A 188 -2.71 10.34 18.79
C PHE A 188 -2.65 11.62 17.96
N SER A 189 -1.63 12.46 18.18
CA SER A 189 -1.43 13.67 17.37
C SER A 189 -1.13 13.31 15.91
N TYR A 190 -0.27 12.31 15.66
CA TYR A 190 0.01 11.85 14.30
C TYR A 190 -1.19 11.18 13.65
N PHE A 191 -1.93 10.32 14.37
CA PHE A 191 -3.17 9.74 13.85
C PHE A 191 -4.22 10.82 13.52
N GLY A 192 -4.37 11.81 14.38
CA GLY A 192 -5.25 12.95 14.12
C GLY A 192 -4.84 13.74 12.86
N MET A 193 -3.54 13.98 12.68
CA MET A 193 -3.02 14.65 11.48
C MET A 193 -3.23 13.81 10.22
N MET A 194 -3.02 12.49 10.27
CA MET A 194 -3.28 11.60 9.14
C MET A 194 -4.76 11.61 8.73
N ILE A 195 -5.67 11.51 9.70
CA ILE A 195 -7.12 11.59 9.45
C ILE A 195 -7.49 12.96 8.88
N ALA A 196 -6.98 14.05 9.46
CA ALA A 196 -7.23 15.41 8.96
C ALA A 196 -6.72 15.59 7.51
N ALA A 197 -5.55 15.05 7.18
CA ALA A 197 -4.99 15.07 5.82
C ALA A 197 -5.88 14.31 4.82
N ILE A 198 -6.35 13.12 5.19
CA ILE A 198 -7.23 12.31 4.36
C ILE A 198 -8.58 13.03 4.13
N VAL A 199 -9.19 13.57 5.20
CA VAL A 199 -10.46 14.29 5.12
C VAL A 199 -10.29 15.56 4.27
N TYR A 200 -9.23 16.33 4.49
CA TYR A 200 -8.93 17.53 3.71
C TYR A 200 -8.80 17.20 2.21
N ALA A 201 -8.04 16.16 1.88
CA ALA A 201 -7.86 15.72 0.49
C ALA A 201 -9.17 15.23 -0.15
N ALA A 202 -10.01 14.53 0.62
CA ALA A 202 -11.31 14.05 0.17
C ALA A 202 -12.29 15.22 -0.12
N VAL A 203 -12.38 16.19 0.81
CA VAL A 203 -13.25 17.37 0.68
C VAL A 203 -12.80 18.25 -0.49
N ARG A 204 -11.50 18.43 -0.66
CA ARG A 204 -10.92 19.23 -1.75
C ARG A 204 -10.87 18.49 -3.08
N LYS A 205 -11.34 17.24 -3.15
CA LYS A 205 -11.29 16.39 -4.35
C LYS A 205 -9.88 16.26 -4.95
N MET A 206 -8.86 16.29 -4.09
CA MET A 206 -7.47 16.14 -4.49
C MET A 206 -7.10 14.69 -4.80
N VAL A 207 -7.88 13.74 -4.32
CA VAL A 207 -7.70 12.31 -4.55
C VAL A 207 -8.57 11.88 -5.73
N VAL A 208 -7.97 11.15 -6.67
CA VAL A 208 -8.58 10.72 -7.94
C VAL A 208 -9.84 9.87 -7.74
N SER A 209 -9.91 9.07 -6.68
CA SER A 209 -11.05 8.19 -6.41
C SER A 209 -11.27 8.00 -4.92
N CYS A 210 -12.55 7.91 -4.52
CA CYS A 210 -12.94 7.58 -3.14
C CYS A 210 -12.35 6.24 -2.66
N LYS A 211 -12.02 5.30 -3.55
CA LYS A 211 -11.37 4.03 -3.18
C LYS A 211 -10.02 4.27 -2.50
N TYR A 212 -9.20 5.20 -3.01
CA TYR A 212 -7.90 5.52 -2.40
C TYR A 212 -8.05 6.11 -1.01
N VAL A 213 -9.08 6.95 -0.79
CA VAL A 213 -9.42 7.49 0.53
C VAL A 213 -9.72 6.37 1.52
N VAL A 214 -10.53 5.38 1.09
CA VAL A 214 -10.87 4.23 1.93
C VAL A 214 -9.63 3.40 2.27
N PHE A 215 -8.75 3.12 1.31
CA PHE A 215 -7.51 2.38 1.55
C PHE A 215 -6.57 3.13 2.51
N LEU A 216 -6.35 4.43 2.30
CA LEU A 216 -5.54 5.24 3.21
C LEU A 216 -6.13 5.27 4.63
N ALA A 217 -7.44 5.45 4.75
CA ALA A 217 -8.13 5.42 6.03
C ALA A 217 -8.00 4.03 6.68
N SER A 218 -8.14 2.93 5.93
CA SER A 218 -8.01 1.57 6.48
C SER A 218 -6.61 1.29 7.05
N ALA A 219 -5.55 1.81 6.43
CA ALA A 219 -4.19 1.69 6.97
C ALA A 219 -4.06 2.42 8.32
N VAL A 220 -4.62 3.63 8.45
CA VAL A 220 -4.57 4.42 9.69
C VAL A 220 -5.41 3.77 10.79
N PHE A 221 -6.68 3.46 10.48
CA PHE A 221 -7.59 2.85 11.45
C PHE A 221 -7.20 1.43 11.83
N GLY A 222 -6.56 0.66 10.93
CA GLY A 222 -6.04 -0.67 11.21
C GLY A 222 -4.96 -0.63 12.30
N ASN A 223 -4.02 0.33 12.21
CA ASN A 223 -3.00 0.51 13.24
C ASN A 223 -3.59 0.99 14.57
N LEU A 224 -4.55 1.92 14.53
CA LEU A 224 -5.23 2.38 15.72
C LEU A 224 -6.01 1.24 16.40
N ALA A 225 -6.71 0.43 15.61
CA ALA A 225 -7.43 -0.74 16.12
C ALA A 225 -6.47 -1.78 16.72
N GLY A 226 -5.33 -2.07 16.07
CA GLY A 226 -4.29 -2.93 16.61
C GLY A 226 -3.79 -2.46 17.96
N TRP A 227 -3.51 -1.17 18.10
CA TRP A 227 -3.11 -0.58 19.37
C TRP A 227 -4.20 -0.70 20.45
N PHE A 228 -5.48 -0.45 20.10
CA PHE A 228 -6.59 -0.62 21.05
C PHE A 228 -6.73 -2.10 21.49
N VAL A 229 -6.58 -3.04 20.57
CA VAL A 229 -6.61 -4.47 20.90
C VAL A 229 -5.53 -4.82 21.93
N GLU A 230 -4.31 -4.32 21.76
CA GLU A 230 -3.22 -4.53 22.73
C GLU A 230 -3.53 -3.92 24.11
N GLN A 231 -4.27 -2.80 24.17
CA GLN A 231 -4.67 -2.22 25.45
C GLN A 231 -5.82 -2.98 26.15
N LEU A 232 -6.69 -3.63 25.39
CA LEU A 232 -7.89 -4.30 25.92
C LEU A 232 -7.67 -5.79 26.19
N VAL A 233 -6.81 -6.43 25.41
CA VAL A 233 -6.62 -7.89 25.46
C VAL A 233 -5.22 -8.18 26.01
N TYR A 234 -5.16 -8.81 27.17
CA TYR A 234 -3.90 -9.25 27.78
C TYR A 234 -3.38 -10.48 27.02
N VAL A 235 -2.70 -10.24 25.92
CA VAL A 235 -2.04 -11.29 25.12
C VAL A 235 -0.55 -10.97 25.06
N ASN A 236 0.27 -12.01 25.25
CA ASN A 236 1.72 -11.91 25.17
C ASN A 236 2.23 -11.77 23.72
N PHE A 237 1.49 -11.08 22.86
CA PHE A 237 1.80 -10.89 21.44
C PHE A 237 1.56 -9.44 21.02
N GLU A 238 2.51 -8.86 20.33
CA GLU A 238 2.45 -7.50 19.82
C GLU A 238 1.68 -7.45 18.48
N PHE A 239 0.36 -7.23 18.55
CA PHE A 239 -0.52 -7.15 17.36
C PHE A 239 -0.14 -6.04 16.39
N LEU A 240 0.51 -4.99 16.88
CA LEU A 240 1.00 -3.90 16.05
C LEU A 240 1.98 -4.37 14.98
N SER A 241 2.78 -5.41 15.21
CA SER A 241 3.66 -6.01 14.19
C SER A 241 2.91 -6.40 12.93
N VAL A 242 1.75 -7.03 13.07
CA VAL A 242 0.91 -7.48 11.94
C VAL A 242 0.24 -6.28 11.28
N SER A 243 -0.28 -5.33 12.07
CA SER A 243 -0.95 -4.15 11.53
C SER A 243 0.01 -3.24 10.76
N TYR A 244 1.28 -3.16 11.15
CA TYR A 244 2.31 -2.43 10.43
C TYR A 244 2.58 -3.04 9.05
N ILE A 245 2.74 -4.36 8.97
CA ILE A 245 2.93 -5.08 7.69
C ILE A 245 1.70 -4.90 6.79
N ALA A 246 0.49 -5.01 7.34
CA ALA A 246 -0.73 -4.76 6.58
C ALA A 246 -0.77 -3.33 6.02
N SER A 247 -0.35 -2.35 6.81
CA SER A 247 -0.28 -0.95 6.38
C SER A 247 0.77 -0.71 5.29
N GLU A 248 1.94 -1.37 5.36
CA GLU A 248 2.94 -1.35 4.29
C GLU A 248 2.35 -1.81 2.96
N LEU A 249 1.61 -2.91 2.96
CA LEU A 249 0.99 -3.48 1.77
C LEU A 249 -0.11 -2.57 1.21
N ILE A 250 -0.96 -2.01 2.08
CA ILE A 250 -2.04 -1.10 1.68
C ILE A 250 -1.45 0.17 1.07
N LEU A 251 -0.49 0.81 1.75
CA LEU A 251 0.13 2.04 1.29
C LEU A 251 0.90 1.83 -0.01
N LEU A 252 1.61 0.71 -0.15
CA LEU A 252 2.30 0.36 -1.38
C LEU A 252 1.33 0.16 -2.54
N SER A 253 0.21 -0.52 -2.29
CA SER A 253 -0.82 -0.74 -3.32
C SER A 253 -1.40 0.58 -3.81
N VAL A 254 -1.75 1.49 -2.91
CA VAL A 254 -2.25 2.83 -3.25
C VAL A 254 -1.21 3.63 -4.03
N HIS A 255 0.06 3.61 -3.58
CA HIS A 255 1.14 4.32 -4.25
C HIS A 255 1.37 3.81 -5.67
N SER A 256 1.40 2.49 -5.88
CA SER A 256 1.55 1.87 -7.19
C SER A 256 0.41 2.28 -8.14
N MET A 257 -0.84 2.18 -7.67
CA MET A 257 -2.01 2.58 -8.45
C MET A 257 -1.98 4.06 -8.86
N LEU A 258 -1.51 4.94 -7.98
CA LEU A 258 -1.40 6.37 -8.27
C LEU A 258 -0.21 6.72 -9.19
N GLN A 259 0.88 5.94 -9.16
CA GLN A 259 1.97 6.08 -10.13
C GLN A 259 1.48 5.75 -11.54
N ASP A 260 0.72 4.66 -11.71
CA ASP A 260 0.15 4.27 -12.99
C ASP A 260 -0.80 5.35 -13.52
N TYR A 261 -1.65 5.93 -12.66
CA TYR A 261 -2.50 7.06 -13.02
C TYR A 261 -1.71 8.32 -13.39
N GLY A 262 -0.62 8.60 -12.69
CA GLY A 262 0.27 9.73 -12.99
C GLY A 262 0.95 9.60 -14.36
N ILE A 263 1.35 8.39 -14.74
CA ILE A 263 1.91 8.09 -16.07
C ILE A 263 0.84 8.33 -17.14
N LEU A 264 -0.38 7.86 -16.89
CA LEU A 264 -1.51 8.01 -17.80
C LEU A 264 -1.86 9.49 -18.06
N THR A 265 -1.94 10.31 -16.98
CA THR A 265 -2.23 11.75 -17.12
C THR A 265 -1.11 12.51 -17.84
N ALA A 266 0.14 12.16 -17.58
CA ALA A 266 1.29 12.76 -18.27
C ALA A 266 1.29 12.39 -19.77
N ALA A 267 0.98 11.15 -20.10
CA ALA A 267 0.86 10.66 -21.47
C ALA A 267 -0.29 11.36 -22.23
N ALA A 268 -1.45 11.55 -21.58
CA ALA A 268 -2.58 12.26 -22.17
C ALA A 268 -2.26 13.74 -22.41
N ALA A 269 -1.55 14.41 -21.50
CA ALA A 269 -1.11 15.78 -21.67
C ALA A 269 -0.09 15.93 -22.81
N GLN A 270 0.81 14.96 -22.95
CA GLN A 270 1.80 14.95 -24.03
C GLN A 270 1.15 14.68 -25.40
N ALA A 271 0.18 13.78 -25.47
CA ALA A 271 -0.61 13.55 -26.67
C ALA A 271 -1.40 14.80 -27.09
N ALA A 272 -1.94 15.56 -26.13
CA ALA A 272 -2.62 16.83 -26.40
C ALA A 272 -1.69 17.92 -27.00
N SER A 273 -0.45 18.01 -26.51
CA SER A 273 0.53 18.97 -27.04
C SER A 273 1.04 18.62 -28.44
N CYS A 274 0.95 17.35 -28.85
CA CYS A 274 1.29 16.92 -30.21
C CYS A 274 0.22 17.25 -31.25
N GLU A 275 -1.06 17.42 -30.84
CA GLU A 275 -2.16 17.83 -31.74
C GLU A 275 -2.08 19.33 -32.11
N GLU A 276 -1.46 20.18 -31.26
CA GLU A 276 -1.30 21.59 -31.48
C GLU A 276 -0.08 21.96 -32.35
N GLY A 277 0.83 21.01 -32.62
CA GLY A 277 2.06 21.19 -33.38
C GLY A 277 2.20 20.21 -34.54
N GLU A 278 1.86 20.63 -35.75
CA GLU A 278 2.15 20.04 -37.07
C GLU A 278 2.01 18.52 -37.28
N GLU A 279 1.13 18.15 -38.21
CA GLU A 279 1.06 16.87 -38.91
C GLU A 279 2.45 16.47 -39.43
N GLY A 280 3.08 15.45 -38.90
CA GLY A 280 4.17 14.84 -39.67
C GLY A 280 5.34 14.19 -38.95
N ALA A 281 5.38 14.02 -37.68
CA ALA A 281 6.44 13.18 -37.06
C ALA A 281 5.84 12.11 -36.18
N GLY A 282 5.95 10.86 -36.62
CA GLY A 282 5.62 9.70 -35.80
C GLY A 282 6.50 9.65 -34.54
N HIS A 283 6.13 10.40 -33.51
CA HIS A 283 6.82 10.37 -32.23
C HIS A 283 6.54 9.01 -31.58
N ALA A 284 7.59 8.21 -31.44
CA ALA A 284 7.51 6.98 -30.66
C ALA A 284 7.10 7.34 -29.23
N LEU A 285 5.98 6.78 -28.79
CA LEU A 285 5.49 6.96 -27.43
C LEU A 285 6.55 6.49 -26.42
N PRO A 286 6.67 7.14 -25.26
CA PRO A 286 7.54 6.65 -24.20
C PRO A 286 7.26 5.16 -23.90
N PRO A 287 8.29 4.36 -23.63
CA PRO A 287 8.13 2.91 -23.43
C PRO A 287 7.17 2.55 -22.30
N ASP A 288 7.06 3.40 -21.26
CA ASP A 288 6.12 3.24 -20.17
C ASP A 288 4.66 3.41 -20.63
N VAL A 289 4.40 4.27 -21.61
CA VAL A 289 3.07 4.50 -22.21
C VAL A 289 2.69 3.33 -23.13
N GLU A 290 3.63 2.84 -23.93
CA GLU A 290 3.40 1.68 -24.81
C GLU A 290 3.08 0.41 -23.99
N GLU A 291 3.76 0.22 -22.85
CA GLU A 291 3.44 -0.85 -21.90
C GLU A 291 2.00 -0.71 -21.37
N LEU A 292 1.59 0.52 -21.03
CA LEU A 292 0.24 0.83 -20.55
C LEU A 292 -0.83 0.49 -21.60
N PHE A 293 -0.62 0.87 -22.87
CA PHE A 293 -1.50 0.49 -23.98
C PHE A 293 -1.64 -1.00 -24.14
N SER A 294 -0.53 -1.73 -24.13
CA SER A 294 -0.53 -3.19 -24.32
C SER A 294 -1.29 -3.91 -23.19
N VAL A 295 -1.09 -3.48 -21.95
CA VAL A 295 -1.76 -4.03 -20.77
C VAL A 295 -3.27 -3.74 -20.82
N PHE A 296 -3.64 -2.51 -21.16
CA PHE A 296 -5.06 -2.13 -21.21
C PHE A 296 -5.80 -2.85 -22.36
N SER A 297 -5.20 -2.94 -23.55
CA SER A 297 -5.76 -3.67 -24.69
C SER A 297 -5.94 -5.15 -24.38
N HIS A 298 -4.96 -5.77 -23.70
CA HIS A 298 -5.09 -7.15 -23.24
C HIS A 298 -6.26 -7.33 -22.25
N LYS A 299 -6.43 -6.42 -21.30
CA LYS A 299 -7.57 -6.45 -20.37
C LYS A 299 -8.91 -6.22 -21.09
N ALA A 300 -8.94 -5.34 -22.10
CA ALA A 300 -10.13 -5.08 -22.90
C ALA A 300 -10.57 -6.30 -23.72
N SER A 301 -9.67 -7.20 -24.06
CA SER A 301 -10.00 -8.47 -24.74
C SER A 301 -10.91 -9.37 -23.89
N ALA A 302 -10.85 -9.28 -22.56
CA ALA A 302 -11.67 -10.05 -21.62
C ALA A 302 -13.11 -9.49 -21.40
N LEU A 303 -13.46 -8.37 -22.07
CA LEU A 303 -14.80 -7.79 -21.98
C LEU A 303 -15.82 -8.64 -22.73
N THR A 304 -17.00 -8.82 -22.13
CA THR A 304 -18.16 -9.41 -22.81
C THR A 304 -18.70 -8.47 -23.88
N ALA A 305 -19.53 -8.98 -24.79
CA ALA A 305 -20.15 -8.18 -25.85
C ALA A 305 -20.95 -7.00 -25.27
N ALA A 306 -21.71 -7.21 -24.18
CA ALA A 306 -22.47 -6.15 -23.52
C ALA A 306 -21.58 -5.08 -22.87
N GLU A 307 -20.51 -5.50 -22.20
CA GLU A 307 -19.55 -4.57 -21.60
C GLU A 307 -18.80 -3.77 -22.67
N ARG A 308 -18.47 -4.39 -23.79
CA ARG A 308 -17.83 -3.75 -24.94
C ARG A 308 -18.75 -2.74 -25.62
N SER A 309 -20.03 -3.04 -25.76
CA SER A 309 -21.01 -2.07 -26.28
C SER A 309 -21.12 -0.84 -25.35
N ILE A 310 -21.12 -1.04 -24.05
CA ILE A 310 -21.12 0.08 -23.09
C ILE A 310 -19.83 0.89 -23.18
N LEU A 311 -18.66 0.23 -23.34
CA LEU A 311 -17.38 0.89 -23.55
C LEU A 311 -17.41 1.74 -24.84
N GLN A 312 -18.03 1.24 -25.90
CA GLN A 312 -18.21 1.97 -27.16
C GLN A 312 -19.03 3.23 -26.96
N TYR A 313 -20.19 3.17 -26.27
CA TYR A 313 -20.98 4.38 -25.97
C TYR A 313 -20.16 5.41 -25.16
N TYR A 314 -19.36 4.97 -24.20
CA TYR A 314 -18.46 5.90 -23.50
C TYR A 314 -17.39 6.48 -24.39
N ALA A 315 -16.84 5.70 -25.33
CA ALA A 315 -15.91 6.20 -26.33
C ALA A 315 -16.55 7.21 -27.28
N GLU A 316 -17.85 7.12 -27.52
CA GLU A 316 -18.64 8.09 -28.30
C GLU A 316 -19.07 9.33 -27.47
N GLY A 317 -18.78 9.35 -26.16
CA GLY A 317 -19.04 10.48 -25.27
C GLY A 317 -20.36 10.44 -24.53
N TYR A 318 -21.11 9.34 -24.57
CA TYR A 318 -22.39 9.19 -23.88
C TYR A 318 -22.22 9.23 -22.36
N GLU A 319 -23.19 9.83 -21.68
CA GLU A 319 -23.31 9.74 -20.23
C GLU A 319 -24.12 8.50 -19.83
N ILE A 320 -24.03 8.11 -18.53
CA ILE A 320 -24.67 6.89 -18.02
C ILE A 320 -26.19 6.80 -18.32
N GLY A 321 -26.89 7.95 -18.29
CA GLY A 321 -28.31 8.04 -18.64
C GLY A 321 -28.56 7.76 -20.13
N GLN A 322 -27.74 8.37 -20.97
CA GLN A 322 -27.79 8.21 -22.42
C GLN A 322 -27.42 6.78 -22.85
N VAL A 323 -26.43 6.16 -22.17
CA VAL A 323 -26.09 4.75 -22.40
C VAL A 323 -27.26 3.85 -22.05
N ALA A 324 -27.99 4.11 -20.96
CA ALA A 324 -29.17 3.34 -20.58
C ALA A 324 -30.26 3.42 -21.63
N GLU A 325 -30.52 4.61 -22.17
CA GLU A 325 -31.49 4.86 -23.24
C GLU A 325 -31.05 4.19 -24.55
N ALA A 326 -29.81 4.40 -24.98
CA ALA A 326 -29.29 3.87 -26.24
C ALA A 326 -29.19 2.33 -26.24
N ALA A 327 -28.86 1.74 -25.09
CA ALA A 327 -28.78 0.28 -24.93
C ALA A 327 -30.12 -0.38 -24.56
N PHE A 328 -31.21 0.37 -24.38
CA PHE A 328 -32.53 -0.11 -23.95
C PHE A 328 -32.49 -0.91 -22.64
N ILE A 329 -31.68 -0.48 -21.65
CA ILE A 329 -31.54 -1.11 -20.35
C ILE A 329 -31.69 -0.09 -19.22
N SER A 330 -31.93 -0.56 -17.99
CA SER A 330 -32.03 0.33 -16.84
C SER A 330 -30.67 0.93 -16.46
N ILE A 331 -30.66 2.14 -15.89
CA ILE A 331 -29.45 2.77 -15.32
C ILE A 331 -28.81 1.84 -14.28
N HIS A 332 -29.61 1.08 -13.53
CA HIS A 332 -29.09 0.11 -12.56
C HIS A 332 -28.30 -1.01 -13.26
N THR A 333 -28.79 -1.49 -14.39
CA THR A 333 -28.12 -2.50 -15.23
C THR A 333 -26.80 -1.95 -15.78
N VAL A 334 -26.79 -0.69 -16.28
CA VAL A 334 -25.55 -0.03 -16.73
C VAL A 334 -24.53 0.05 -15.60
N ARG A 335 -24.95 0.44 -14.38
CA ARG A 335 -24.06 0.50 -13.22
C ARG A 335 -23.46 -0.86 -12.87
N LYS A 336 -24.23 -1.95 -13.00
CA LYS A 336 -23.73 -3.31 -12.78
C LYS A 336 -22.69 -3.71 -13.84
N HIS A 337 -22.96 -3.44 -15.11
CA HIS A 337 -21.99 -3.66 -16.19
C HIS A 337 -20.72 -2.81 -16.00
N ASN A 338 -20.87 -1.54 -15.59
CA ASN A 338 -19.73 -0.68 -15.30
C ASN A 338 -18.85 -1.27 -14.20
N ALA A 339 -19.45 -1.76 -13.11
CA ALA A 339 -18.67 -2.36 -12.01
C ALA A 339 -17.82 -3.56 -12.50
N ASN A 340 -18.43 -4.44 -13.31
CA ASN A 340 -17.73 -5.59 -13.88
C ASN A 340 -16.67 -5.17 -14.90
N MET A 341 -16.99 -4.23 -15.78
CA MET A 341 -16.05 -3.68 -16.77
C MET A 341 -14.86 -3.00 -16.10
N TYR A 342 -15.10 -2.17 -15.08
CA TYR A 342 -14.03 -1.50 -14.34
C TYR A 342 -13.11 -2.52 -13.65
N GLN A 343 -13.67 -3.56 -13.05
CA GLN A 343 -12.91 -4.64 -12.45
C GLN A 343 -12.01 -5.34 -13.48
N LYS A 344 -12.55 -5.68 -14.66
CA LYS A 344 -11.81 -6.35 -15.73
C LYS A 344 -10.72 -5.48 -16.33
N LEU A 345 -11.03 -4.20 -16.58
CA LEU A 345 -10.07 -3.22 -17.11
C LEU A 345 -9.02 -2.79 -16.05
N GLY A 346 -9.32 -2.98 -14.78
CA GLY A 346 -8.46 -2.53 -13.67
C GLY A 346 -8.55 -1.04 -13.42
N VAL A 347 -9.66 -0.37 -13.82
CA VAL A 347 -9.87 1.05 -13.57
C VAL A 347 -10.73 1.27 -12.31
N GLY A 348 -10.42 2.33 -11.58
CA GLY A 348 -11.09 2.65 -10.31
C GLY A 348 -12.34 3.50 -10.45
N SER A 349 -12.46 4.28 -11.53
CA SER A 349 -13.54 5.26 -11.73
C SER A 349 -13.88 5.43 -13.22
N ARG A 350 -15.04 6.10 -13.46
CA ARG A 350 -15.39 6.53 -14.81
C ARG A 350 -14.39 7.53 -15.38
N ASP A 351 -13.91 8.45 -14.54
CA ASP A 351 -12.98 9.49 -14.98
C ASP A 351 -11.64 8.89 -15.42
N GLU A 352 -11.18 7.85 -14.74
CA GLU A 352 -9.99 7.09 -15.13
C GLU A 352 -10.23 6.35 -16.46
N LEU A 353 -11.39 5.71 -16.64
CA LEU A 353 -11.76 5.09 -17.92
C LEU A 353 -11.77 6.11 -19.06
N MET A 354 -12.38 7.28 -18.84
CA MET A 354 -12.44 8.34 -19.86
C MET A 354 -11.04 8.84 -20.24
N LEU A 355 -10.11 8.89 -19.29
CA LEU A 355 -8.73 9.25 -19.55
C LEU A 355 -8.03 8.22 -20.46
N TYR A 356 -8.23 6.92 -20.23
CA TYR A 356 -7.76 5.87 -21.14
C TYR A 356 -8.37 6.01 -22.53
N LEU A 357 -9.68 6.19 -22.63
CA LEU A 357 -10.37 6.35 -23.93
C LEU A 357 -9.88 7.59 -24.69
N ASP A 358 -9.66 8.70 -24.01
CA ASP A 358 -9.12 9.91 -24.61
C ASP A 358 -7.68 9.70 -25.12
N LEU A 359 -6.84 9.05 -24.32
CA LEU A 359 -5.48 8.72 -24.72
C LEU A 359 -5.44 7.79 -25.95
N PHE A 360 -6.24 6.70 -25.94
CA PHE A 360 -6.35 5.81 -27.09
C PHE A 360 -6.88 6.51 -28.35
N ARG A 361 -7.83 7.44 -28.17
CA ARG A 361 -8.39 8.25 -29.27
C ARG A 361 -7.33 9.15 -29.89
N ARG A 362 -6.59 9.93 -29.08
CA ARG A 362 -5.53 10.85 -29.54
C ARG A 362 -4.37 10.12 -30.23
N CYS A 363 -4.07 8.90 -29.79
CA CYS A 363 -3.04 8.08 -30.43
C CYS A 363 -3.57 7.29 -31.64
N GLY A 364 -4.83 7.45 -32.06
CA GLY A 364 -5.43 6.72 -33.20
C GLY A 364 -5.62 5.21 -32.97
N ARG A 365 -5.50 4.76 -31.71
CA ARG A 365 -5.47 3.32 -31.34
C ARG A 365 -6.77 2.82 -30.69
N LEU A 366 -7.83 3.64 -30.72
CA LEU A 366 -9.12 3.31 -30.09
C LEU A 366 -9.72 1.98 -30.59
N HIS A 367 -9.43 1.60 -31.83
CA HIS A 367 -9.86 0.33 -32.42
C HIS A 367 -9.30 -0.89 -31.70
N GLU A 368 -8.13 -0.79 -31.06
CA GLU A 368 -7.51 -1.93 -30.33
C GLU A 368 -8.33 -2.40 -29.12
N ILE A 369 -9.13 -1.50 -28.53
CA ILE A 369 -9.93 -1.79 -27.34
C ILE A 369 -11.41 -2.00 -27.62
N LEU A 370 -11.90 -1.49 -28.76
CA LEU A 370 -13.32 -1.59 -29.16
C LEU A 370 -13.60 -2.85 -29.99
N GLN A 371 -12.63 -3.36 -30.75
CA GLN A 371 -12.83 -4.55 -31.58
C GLN A 371 -12.70 -5.83 -30.74
N PRO A 372 -13.48 -6.88 -31.02
CA PRO A 372 -13.24 -8.20 -30.43
C PRO A 372 -11.86 -8.70 -30.85
N PRO A 373 -11.17 -9.51 -30.02
CA PRO A 373 -9.92 -10.14 -30.43
C PRO A 373 -10.16 -10.87 -31.74
N ARG A 374 -9.31 -10.65 -32.74
CA ARG A 374 -9.33 -11.43 -33.99
C ARG A 374 -9.04 -12.87 -33.59
N GLU A 375 -10.02 -13.75 -33.77
CA GLU A 375 -9.75 -15.18 -33.78
C GLU A 375 -8.73 -15.41 -34.90
N GLU A 376 -7.53 -15.79 -34.56
CA GLU A 376 -6.60 -16.36 -35.54
C GLU A 376 -7.30 -17.60 -36.09
N CYS A 377 -7.91 -17.46 -37.28
CA CYS A 377 -8.37 -18.60 -38.05
C CYS A 377 -7.19 -19.56 -38.20
N GLY A 378 -7.20 -20.61 -37.41
CA GLY A 378 -6.24 -21.70 -37.56
C GLY A 378 -6.22 -22.14 -39.01
N ALA A 379 -5.13 -21.86 -39.71
CA ALA A 379 -4.87 -22.41 -41.01
C ALA A 379 -4.86 -23.94 -40.85
N GLY A 380 -6.02 -24.53 -41.20
CA GLY A 380 -6.16 -25.97 -41.28
C GLY A 380 -5.15 -26.50 -42.27
N GLN A 381 -4.20 -27.26 -41.79
CA GLN A 381 -3.45 -28.19 -42.61
C GLN A 381 -4.42 -29.23 -43.16
N LYS A 382 -4.56 -29.21 -44.47
CA LYS A 382 -4.90 -30.40 -45.25
C LYS A 382 -3.64 -31.05 -45.73
#